data_9e5c7e57d88d3e00347c6d2aae318586
#
_entry.id   9e5c7e57d88d3e00347c6d2aae318586
#
_cell.length_a   1.000
_cell.length_b   1.000
_cell.length_c   1.000
_cell.angle_alpha   90.00
_cell.angle_beta   90.00
_cell.angle_gamma   90.00
#
_symmetry.space_group_name_H-M   'P 1'
#
loop_
_entity.id
_entity.type
_entity.pdbx_description
1 polymer ?
#
loop_
_entity_poly.entity_id
_entity_poly.type
_entity_poly.pdbx_seq_one_letter_code
_entity_poly.pdbx_strand_id
1 'polypeptide(L)'
;MTSLGIARTWSATGVLLAAGAGTRFGMPKVLAYDGLWLRTAVEALFAGGCADVVVVLGAAVVDVPEPARAVVAADWADGLSASVRAGMAAAGAADAAVLHTVDTPDVGADVVRRVLAAARSAAGGVARAVYGGRPGHPVVVARRHWPALLASLHGDDGARPFLRDRDDVVTVECGDLATGADVDEP
;
A
#
# COMPACT_ATOMS: atom_id res chain seq x y z
N MET A 1 43.56 -1.08 -5.62
CA MET A 1 42.52 -0.37 -4.81
C MET A 1 41.19 -0.97 -5.17
N THR A 2 40.74 -1.92 -4.35
CA THR A 2 39.47 -2.65 -4.58
C THR A 2 38.34 -1.74 -4.06
N SER A 3 37.53 -1.21 -4.99
CA SER A 3 36.30 -0.49 -4.66
C SER A 3 35.38 -1.47 -3.95
N LEU A 4 35.21 -1.32 -2.64
CA LEU A 4 34.11 -1.96 -1.91
C LEU A 4 32.80 -1.35 -2.47
N GLY A 5 32.17 -2.06 -3.42
CA GLY A 5 30.83 -1.76 -3.85
C GLY A 5 29.91 -1.83 -2.63
N ILE A 6 29.39 -0.69 -2.19
CA ILE A 6 28.32 -0.63 -1.18
C ILE A 6 27.17 -1.45 -1.76
N ALA A 7 26.94 -2.63 -1.19
CA ALA A 7 25.79 -3.45 -1.58
C ALA A 7 24.55 -2.62 -1.40
N ARG A 8 23.84 -2.31 -2.49
CA ARG A 8 22.60 -1.53 -2.44
C ARG A 8 21.59 -2.28 -1.58
N THR A 9 21.21 -1.70 -0.47
CA THR A 9 20.21 -2.27 0.42
C THR A 9 18.86 -2.27 -0.31
N TRP A 10 18.18 -3.44 -0.36
CA TRP A 10 16.84 -3.57 -0.91
C TRP A 10 15.88 -2.67 -0.13
N SER A 11 15.08 -1.88 -0.83
CA SER A 11 14.20 -0.87 -0.25
C SER A 11 12.78 -1.00 -0.75
N ALA A 12 11.81 -0.65 0.10
CA ALA A 12 10.42 -0.57 -0.25
C ALA A 12 9.84 0.81 0.09
N THR A 13 8.93 1.30 -0.75
CA THR A 13 8.11 2.47 -0.47
C THR A 13 6.69 2.03 -0.18
N GLY A 14 6.15 2.46 0.96
CA GLY A 14 4.74 2.35 1.28
C GLY A 14 3.92 3.33 0.43
N VAL A 15 2.86 2.84 -0.20
CA VAL A 15 1.87 3.64 -0.93
C VAL A 15 0.55 3.50 -0.20
N LEU A 16 0.22 4.49 0.63
CA LEU A 16 -1.00 4.51 1.42
C LEU A 16 -2.12 5.21 0.65
N LEU A 17 -3.13 4.45 0.25
CA LEU A 17 -4.28 4.95 -0.50
C LEU A 17 -5.31 5.55 0.46
N ALA A 18 -5.50 6.87 0.40
CA ALA A 18 -6.35 7.65 1.29
C ALA A 18 -7.15 8.72 0.54
N ALA A 19 -7.36 8.56 -0.77
CA ALA A 19 -7.94 9.56 -1.65
C ALA A 19 -9.48 9.52 -1.71
N GLY A 20 -10.13 8.46 -1.21
CA GLY A 20 -11.56 8.22 -1.34
C GLY A 20 -12.43 9.21 -0.56
N ALA A 21 -13.62 9.51 -1.09
CA ALA A 21 -14.59 10.41 -0.46
C ALA A 21 -15.27 9.82 0.79
N GLY A 22 -15.20 8.50 1.00
CA GLY A 22 -15.81 7.84 2.15
C GLY A 22 -17.34 8.02 2.20
N THR A 23 -18.02 7.94 1.07
CA THR A 23 -19.47 8.25 0.95
C THR A 23 -20.34 7.37 1.86
N ARG A 24 -20.00 6.10 2.03
CA ARG A 24 -20.69 5.19 2.97
C ARG A 24 -20.32 5.46 4.41
N PHE A 25 -19.10 5.86 4.68
CA PHE A 25 -18.60 6.22 6.01
C PHE A 25 -19.09 7.61 6.47
N GLY A 26 -19.55 8.45 5.55
CA GLY A 26 -20.05 9.80 5.82
C GLY A 26 -18.99 10.90 5.78
N MET A 27 -17.72 10.55 5.63
CA MET A 27 -16.61 11.49 5.44
C MET A 27 -15.39 10.79 4.80
N PRO A 28 -14.43 11.52 4.22
CA PRO A 28 -13.18 10.95 3.79
C PRO A 28 -12.45 10.23 4.96
N LYS A 29 -12.13 8.95 4.78
CA LYS A 29 -11.56 8.11 5.86
C LYS A 29 -10.20 8.62 6.36
N VAL A 30 -9.50 9.44 5.58
CA VAL A 30 -8.26 10.12 6.00
C VAL A 30 -8.49 11.04 7.21
N LEU A 31 -9.73 11.53 7.41
CA LEU A 31 -10.14 12.37 8.53
C LEU A 31 -10.68 11.56 9.72
N ALA A 32 -10.87 10.26 9.56
CA ALA A 32 -11.50 9.42 10.58
C ALA A 32 -10.76 9.50 11.92
N TYR A 33 -11.53 9.71 12.99
CA TYR A 33 -11.02 9.83 14.36
C TYR A 33 -9.87 10.85 14.48
N ASP A 34 -10.07 12.05 13.96
CA ASP A 34 -9.07 13.13 13.94
C ASP A 34 -7.75 12.71 13.28
N GLY A 35 -7.83 11.94 12.21
CA GLY A 35 -6.68 11.44 11.47
C GLY A 35 -5.94 10.28 12.15
N LEU A 36 -6.53 9.64 13.16
CA LEU A 36 -5.90 8.50 13.85
C LEU A 36 -5.59 7.37 12.87
N TRP A 37 -6.52 7.02 11.98
CA TRP A 37 -6.29 5.94 11.00
C TRP A 37 -5.13 6.24 10.06
N LEU A 38 -5.02 7.51 9.62
CA LEU A 38 -3.89 7.95 8.80
C LEU A 38 -2.56 7.77 9.54
N ARG A 39 -2.48 8.26 10.79
CA ARG A 39 -1.26 8.14 11.61
C ARG A 39 -0.88 6.68 11.85
N THR A 40 -1.85 5.85 12.23
CA THR A 40 -1.62 4.41 12.49
C THR A 40 -1.12 3.68 11.25
N ALA A 41 -1.71 3.94 10.08
CA ALA A 41 -1.30 3.29 8.83
C ALA A 41 0.10 3.74 8.38
N VAL A 42 0.43 5.03 8.50
CA VAL A 42 1.79 5.55 8.22
C VAL A 42 2.82 4.91 9.15
N GLU A 43 2.54 4.85 10.44
CA GLU A 43 3.41 4.23 11.44
C GLU A 43 3.59 2.72 11.14
N ALA A 44 2.53 2.01 10.81
CA ALA A 44 2.59 0.60 10.45
C ALA A 44 3.50 0.33 9.25
N LEU A 45 3.46 1.19 8.22
CA LEU A 45 4.30 1.08 7.04
C LEU A 45 5.78 1.30 7.37
N PHE A 46 6.12 2.37 8.09
CA PHE A 46 7.51 2.63 8.50
C PHE A 46 8.05 1.56 9.44
N ALA A 47 7.34 1.25 10.52
CA ALA A 47 7.74 0.23 11.48
C ALA A 47 7.75 -1.18 10.89
N GLY A 48 6.97 -1.42 9.85
CA GLY A 48 6.93 -2.66 9.06
C GLY A 48 8.09 -2.82 8.08
N GLY A 49 8.89 -1.76 7.85
CA GLY A 49 10.13 -1.85 7.08
C GLY A 49 10.14 -1.06 5.76
N CYS A 50 9.15 -0.20 5.49
CA CYS A 50 9.22 0.74 4.37
C CYS A 50 10.25 1.83 4.67
N ALA A 51 11.11 2.11 3.70
CA ALA A 51 12.13 3.18 3.82
C ALA A 51 11.54 4.58 3.56
N ASP A 52 10.42 4.64 2.85
CA ASP A 52 9.66 5.84 2.52
C ASP A 52 8.16 5.51 2.52
N VAL A 53 7.31 6.49 2.78
CA VAL A 53 5.85 6.35 2.71
C VAL A 53 5.25 7.53 1.96
N VAL A 54 4.49 7.21 0.93
CA VAL A 54 3.70 8.16 0.15
C VAL A 54 2.23 8.00 0.52
N VAL A 55 1.61 9.06 1.00
CA VAL A 55 0.17 9.12 1.25
C VAL A 55 -0.52 9.74 0.04
N VAL A 56 -1.41 8.97 -0.59
CA VAL A 56 -2.20 9.44 -1.74
C VAL A 56 -3.49 10.06 -1.23
N LEU A 57 -3.61 11.37 -1.39
CA LEU A 57 -4.78 12.18 -1.02
C LEU A 57 -5.64 12.49 -2.25
N GLY A 58 -6.90 12.84 -2.04
CA GLY A 58 -7.83 13.17 -3.13
C GLY A 58 -9.00 13.99 -2.64
N ALA A 59 -10.11 13.37 -2.23
CA ALA A 59 -11.33 14.04 -1.79
C ALA A 59 -11.12 14.99 -0.59
N ALA A 60 -10.14 14.70 0.26
CA ALA A 60 -9.65 15.59 1.31
C ALA A 60 -8.13 15.69 1.21
N VAL A 61 -7.60 16.90 1.37
CA VAL A 61 -6.17 17.17 1.43
C VAL A 61 -5.84 17.61 2.85
N VAL A 62 -4.98 16.86 3.51
CA VAL A 62 -4.60 17.05 4.92
C VAL A 62 -3.09 17.03 5.07
N ASP A 63 -2.60 17.55 6.18
CA ASP A 63 -1.20 17.35 6.57
C ASP A 63 -0.97 15.89 6.92
N VAL A 64 0.10 15.30 6.39
CA VAL A 64 0.47 13.91 6.66
C VAL A 64 1.54 13.85 7.76
N PRO A 65 1.53 12.80 8.61
CA PRO A 65 2.52 12.67 9.66
C PRO A 65 3.93 12.47 9.08
N GLU A 66 4.88 13.26 9.57
CA GLU A 66 6.29 13.07 9.21
C GLU A 66 6.82 11.69 9.66
N PRO A 67 7.74 11.08 8.90
CA PRO A 67 8.41 11.58 7.70
C PRO A 67 7.69 11.19 6.39
N ALA A 68 6.42 10.80 6.41
CA ALA A 68 5.66 10.52 5.19
C ALA A 68 5.47 11.79 4.35
N ARG A 69 5.28 11.60 3.07
CA ARG A 69 5.02 12.68 2.12
C ARG A 69 3.69 12.47 1.39
N ALA A 70 3.00 13.56 1.09
CA ALA A 70 1.73 13.52 0.40
C ALA A 70 1.91 13.63 -1.12
N VAL A 71 1.01 12.99 -1.86
CA VAL A 71 0.72 13.27 -3.26
C VAL A 71 -0.79 13.38 -3.42
N VAL A 72 -1.24 14.35 -4.22
CA VAL A 72 -2.67 14.53 -4.51
C VAL A 72 -2.97 13.90 -5.87
N ALA A 73 -3.87 12.92 -5.88
CA ALA A 73 -4.44 12.38 -7.10
C ALA A 73 -5.53 13.34 -7.59
N ALA A 74 -5.23 14.18 -8.57
CA ALA A 74 -6.16 15.20 -9.08
C ALA A 74 -7.41 14.56 -9.70
N ASP A 75 -7.27 13.36 -10.24
CA ASP A 75 -8.28 12.55 -10.89
C ASP A 75 -8.85 11.44 -9.98
N TRP A 76 -8.77 11.60 -8.66
CA TRP A 76 -9.22 10.60 -7.67
C TRP A 76 -10.67 10.16 -7.88
N ALA A 77 -11.53 11.02 -8.43
CA ALA A 77 -12.94 10.73 -8.70
C ALA A 77 -13.13 9.72 -9.85
N ASP A 78 -12.11 9.47 -10.66
CA ASP A 78 -12.13 8.47 -11.73
C ASP A 78 -11.94 7.03 -11.21
N GLY A 79 -11.78 6.88 -9.90
CA GLY A 79 -11.72 5.60 -9.21
C GLY A 79 -10.36 5.28 -8.56
N LEU A 80 -10.29 4.11 -7.93
CA LEU A 80 -9.11 3.67 -7.18
C LEU A 80 -7.85 3.59 -8.06
N SER A 81 -8.00 3.27 -9.34
CA SER A 81 -6.89 3.17 -10.29
C SER A 81 -6.11 4.48 -10.43
N ALA A 82 -6.79 5.63 -10.41
CA ALA A 82 -6.16 6.95 -10.44
C ALA A 82 -5.27 7.18 -9.22
N SER A 83 -5.77 6.82 -8.04
CA SER A 83 -5.00 6.90 -6.79
C SER A 83 -3.78 5.99 -6.79
N VAL A 84 -3.92 4.75 -7.28
CA VAL A 84 -2.77 3.83 -7.41
C VAL A 84 -1.73 4.39 -8.38
N ARG A 85 -2.14 4.95 -9.54
CA ARG A 85 -1.21 5.59 -10.49
C ARG A 85 -0.42 6.73 -9.84
N ALA A 86 -1.11 7.63 -9.14
CA ALA A 86 -0.47 8.76 -8.46
C ALA A 86 0.56 8.29 -7.42
N GLY A 87 0.19 7.31 -6.60
CA GLY A 87 1.08 6.72 -5.59
C GLY A 87 2.29 6.01 -6.19
N MET A 88 2.07 5.21 -7.23
CA MET A 88 3.16 4.49 -7.91
C MET A 88 4.13 5.43 -8.62
N ALA A 89 3.64 6.53 -9.23
CA ALA A 89 4.49 7.57 -9.83
C ALA A 89 5.36 8.25 -8.77
N ALA A 90 4.84 8.41 -7.55
CA ALA A 90 5.55 9.02 -6.43
C ALA A 90 6.44 8.03 -5.65
N ALA A 91 6.34 6.72 -5.87
CA ALA A 91 7.09 5.69 -5.14
C ALA A 91 8.62 5.72 -5.41
N GLY A 92 9.06 6.50 -6.38
CA GLY A 92 10.48 6.75 -6.62
C GLY A 92 11.26 5.55 -7.14
N ALA A 93 12.49 5.37 -6.65
CA ALA A 93 13.44 4.38 -7.11
C ALA A 93 13.51 3.11 -6.21
N ALA A 94 12.52 2.88 -5.35
CA ALA A 94 12.46 1.71 -4.49
C ALA A 94 12.43 0.39 -5.28
N ASP A 95 12.88 -0.70 -4.65
CA ASP A 95 12.89 -2.03 -5.25
C ASP A 95 11.50 -2.68 -5.23
N ALA A 96 10.62 -2.24 -4.32
CA ALA A 96 9.23 -2.66 -4.25
C ALA A 96 8.31 -1.53 -3.76
N ALA A 97 7.03 -1.62 -4.11
CA ALA A 97 5.95 -0.84 -3.54
C ALA A 97 5.10 -1.71 -2.60
N VAL A 98 4.69 -1.13 -1.48
CA VAL A 98 3.75 -1.73 -0.53
C VAL A 98 2.44 -0.96 -0.61
N LEU A 99 1.47 -1.51 -1.33
CA LEU A 99 0.14 -0.92 -1.46
C LEU A 99 -0.67 -1.22 -0.20
N HIS A 100 -1.16 -0.19 0.45
CA HIS A 100 -1.98 -0.29 1.65
C HIS A 100 -3.14 0.71 1.60
N THR A 101 -4.19 0.47 2.37
CA THR A 101 -5.38 1.34 2.43
C THR A 101 -5.58 1.89 3.84
N VAL A 102 -6.08 3.12 3.94
CA VAL A 102 -6.30 3.80 5.22
C VAL A 102 -7.46 3.23 6.03
N ASP A 103 -8.33 2.45 5.40
CA ASP A 103 -9.57 1.92 5.98
C ASP A 103 -9.46 0.53 6.61
N THR A 104 -8.25 0.03 6.75
CA THR A 104 -7.94 -1.21 7.50
C THR A 104 -7.13 -0.91 8.76
N PRO A 105 -7.75 -0.24 9.77
CA PRO A 105 -7.02 0.36 10.89
C PRO A 105 -6.37 -0.65 11.85
N ASP A 106 -6.75 -1.93 11.79
CA ASP A 106 -6.18 -3.00 12.60
C ASP A 106 -4.93 -3.65 11.99
N VAL A 107 -4.57 -3.27 10.76
CA VAL A 107 -3.37 -3.80 10.07
C VAL A 107 -2.13 -3.06 10.55
N GLY A 108 -1.38 -3.71 11.45
CA GLY A 108 -0.18 -3.14 12.07
C GLY A 108 1.13 -3.48 11.37
N ALA A 109 2.22 -3.01 11.97
CA ALA A 109 3.59 -3.19 11.48
C ALA A 109 4.00 -4.66 11.27
N ASP A 110 3.51 -5.57 12.11
CA ASP A 110 3.87 -7.00 12.02
C ASP A 110 3.31 -7.65 10.75
N VAL A 111 2.10 -7.25 10.33
CA VAL A 111 1.51 -7.67 9.06
C VAL A 111 2.36 -7.15 7.89
N VAL A 112 2.66 -5.85 7.88
CA VAL A 112 3.49 -5.22 6.83
C VAL A 112 4.84 -5.94 6.73
N ARG A 113 5.51 -6.15 7.85
CA ARG A 113 6.82 -6.82 7.92
C ARG A 113 6.76 -8.25 7.37
N ARG A 114 5.72 -9.01 7.74
CA ARG A 114 5.53 -10.40 7.30
C ARG A 114 5.34 -10.48 5.78
N VAL A 115 4.48 -9.65 5.22
CA VAL A 115 4.21 -9.64 3.77
C VAL A 115 5.41 -9.13 2.97
N LEU A 116 6.10 -8.11 3.49
CA LEU A 116 7.30 -7.56 2.87
C LEU A 116 8.45 -8.59 2.82
N ALA A 117 8.65 -9.32 3.91
CA ALA A 117 9.65 -10.40 3.97
C ALA A 117 9.32 -11.53 2.98
N ALA A 118 8.05 -11.91 2.86
CA ALA A 118 7.61 -12.93 1.90
C ALA A 118 7.86 -12.49 0.45
N ALA A 119 7.53 -11.24 0.09
CA ALA A 119 7.78 -10.72 -1.26
C ALA A 119 9.28 -10.66 -1.58
N ARG A 120 10.11 -10.25 -0.60
CA ARG A 120 11.57 -10.17 -0.76
C ARG A 120 12.20 -11.54 -1.03
N SER A 121 11.67 -12.59 -0.39
CA SER A 121 12.17 -13.97 -0.52
C SER A 121 11.60 -14.70 -1.73
N ALA A 122 10.48 -14.25 -2.28
CA ALA A 122 9.83 -14.87 -3.41
C ALA A 122 10.53 -14.55 -4.73
N ALA A 123 10.71 -15.55 -5.59
CA ALA A 123 11.26 -15.35 -6.94
C ALA A 123 10.41 -14.37 -7.76
N GLY A 124 9.08 -14.42 -7.64
CA GLY A 124 8.13 -13.47 -8.26
C GLY A 124 8.22 -12.06 -7.69
N GLY A 125 8.60 -11.90 -6.42
CA GLY A 125 8.66 -10.61 -5.76
C GLY A 125 7.29 -9.95 -5.57
N VAL A 126 6.21 -10.74 -5.55
CA VAL A 126 4.84 -10.29 -5.32
C VAL A 126 4.25 -11.11 -4.16
N ALA A 127 3.74 -10.41 -3.15
CA ALA A 127 3.08 -11.03 -2.02
C ALA A 127 1.84 -10.24 -1.61
N ARG A 128 0.88 -10.92 -1.00
CA ARG A 128 -0.40 -10.35 -0.57
C ARG A 128 -0.82 -10.92 0.77
N ALA A 129 -1.23 -10.05 1.69
CA ALA A 129 -1.88 -10.49 2.93
C ALA A 129 -3.22 -11.16 2.64
N VAL A 130 -3.49 -12.24 3.37
CA VAL A 130 -4.81 -12.89 3.44
C VAL A 130 -5.19 -13.05 4.90
N TYR A 131 -6.49 -13.02 5.18
CA TYR A 131 -7.05 -13.07 6.54
C TYR A 131 -8.14 -14.14 6.56
N GLY A 132 -7.83 -15.31 7.11
CA GLY A 132 -8.72 -16.48 7.04
C GLY A 132 -9.02 -16.87 5.59
N GLY A 133 -8.02 -16.82 4.72
CA GLY A 133 -8.13 -17.10 3.29
C GLY A 133 -8.73 -15.97 2.44
N ARG A 134 -9.23 -14.88 3.04
CA ARG A 134 -9.76 -13.72 2.31
C ARG A 134 -8.61 -12.78 1.90
N PRO A 135 -8.50 -12.43 0.63
CA PRO A 135 -7.49 -11.48 0.17
C PRO A 135 -7.67 -10.08 0.76
N GLY A 136 -6.56 -9.46 1.20
CA GLY A 136 -6.56 -8.12 1.78
C GLY A 136 -5.30 -7.32 1.46
N HIS A 137 -5.03 -6.31 2.26
CA HIS A 137 -3.84 -5.47 2.23
C HIS A 137 -2.94 -5.76 3.44
N PRO A 138 -1.63 -5.48 3.33
CA PRO A 138 -0.93 -4.88 2.19
C PRO A 138 -0.69 -5.86 1.03
N VAL A 139 -0.41 -5.28 -0.13
CA VAL A 139 0.09 -5.98 -1.32
C VAL A 139 1.47 -5.43 -1.64
N VAL A 140 2.46 -6.30 -1.79
CA VAL A 140 3.84 -5.92 -2.15
C VAL A 140 4.11 -6.31 -3.59
N VAL A 141 4.62 -5.37 -4.38
CA VAL A 141 4.92 -5.55 -5.80
C VAL A 141 6.34 -5.09 -6.11
N ALA A 142 7.21 -6.01 -6.53
CA ALA A 142 8.56 -5.69 -6.96
C ALA A 142 8.57 -4.76 -8.18
N ARG A 143 9.55 -3.84 -8.22
CA ARG A 143 9.66 -2.78 -9.23
C ARG A 143 9.55 -3.26 -10.67
N ARG A 144 10.13 -4.43 -10.98
CA ARG A 144 10.07 -5.01 -12.33
C ARG A 144 8.66 -5.24 -12.87
N HIS A 145 7.66 -5.31 -11.96
CA HIS A 145 6.26 -5.54 -12.31
C HIS A 145 5.40 -4.26 -12.35
N TRP A 146 5.96 -3.10 -11.98
CA TRP A 146 5.19 -1.86 -11.98
C TRP A 146 4.61 -1.49 -13.35
N PRO A 147 5.32 -1.66 -14.48
CA PRO A 147 4.71 -1.39 -15.79
C PRO A 147 3.47 -2.26 -16.05
N ALA A 148 3.53 -3.55 -15.70
CA ALA A 148 2.38 -4.46 -15.88
C ALA A 148 1.22 -4.12 -14.92
N LEU A 149 1.53 -3.78 -13.65
CA LEU A 149 0.53 -3.29 -12.70
C LEU A 149 -0.17 -2.05 -13.26
N LEU A 150 0.60 -1.03 -13.67
CA LEU A 150 0.05 0.22 -14.18
C LEU A 150 -0.81 0.02 -15.46
N ALA A 151 -0.41 -0.91 -16.33
CA ALA A 151 -1.17 -1.25 -17.52
C ALA A 151 -2.51 -1.96 -17.23
N SER A 152 -2.62 -2.65 -16.08
CA SER A 152 -3.83 -3.37 -15.66
C SER A 152 -4.86 -2.50 -14.93
N LEU A 153 -4.52 -1.27 -14.58
CA LEU A 153 -5.36 -0.40 -13.76
C LEU A 153 -6.55 0.18 -14.53
N HIS A 154 -7.77 -0.09 -14.08
CA HIS A 154 -9.01 0.43 -14.65
C HIS A 154 -10.03 0.76 -13.55
N GLY A 155 -10.66 1.93 -13.61
CA GLY A 155 -11.76 2.32 -12.71
C GLY A 155 -11.44 2.05 -11.23
N ASP A 156 -12.29 1.30 -10.56
CA ASP A 156 -12.17 0.99 -9.12
C ASP A 156 -11.44 -0.33 -8.80
N ASP A 157 -10.89 -1.02 -9.79
CA ASP A 157 -10.31 -2.35 -9.56
C ASP A 157 -8.96 -2.35 -8.81
N GLY A 158 -8.24 -1.25 -8.80
CA GLY A 158 -6.92 -1.17 -8.19
C GLY A 158 -5.96 -2.24 -8.75
N ALA A 159 -5.21 -2.91 -7.87
CA ALA A 159 -4.26 -3.95 -8.26
C ALA A 159 -4.91 -5.33 -8.53
N ARG A 160 -6.23 -5.49 -8.33
CA ARG A 160 -6.92 -6.79 -8.43
C ARG A 160 -6.74 -7.49 -9.78
N PRO A 161 -6.89 -6.85 -10.95
CA PRO A 161 -6.67 -7.51 -12.23
C PRO A 161 -5.24 -8.02 -12.39
N PHE A 162 -4.25 -7.20 -12.02
CA PHE A 162 -2.84 -7.59 -12.05
C PHE A 162 -2.55 -8.84 -11.22
N LEU A 163 -3.13 -8.94 -10.02
CA LEU A 163 -2.90 -10.08 -9.11
C LEU A 163 -3.63 -11.34 -9.55
N ARG A 164 -4.84 -11.20 -10.13
CA ARG A 164 -5.67 -12.35 -10.56
C ARG A 164 -5.03 -13.14 -11.68
N ASP A 165 -4.35 -12.48 -12.59
CA ASP A 165 -3.78 -13.07 -13.79
C ASP A 165 -2.36 -13.63 -13.56
N ARG A 166 -1.94 -13.78 -12.27
CA ARG A 166 -0.62 -14.26 -11.87
C ARG A 166 -0.72 -15.50 -11.01
N ASP A 167 0.15 -16.46 -11.27
CA ASP A 167 0.31 -17.70 -10.52
C ASP A 167 1.47 -17.68 -9.51
N ASP A 168 2.31 -16.62 -9.55
CA ASP A 168 3.49 -16.43 -8.71
C ASP A 168 3.27 -15.50 -7.50
N VAL A 169 2.02 -15.12 -7.19
CA VAL A 169 1.68 -14.31 -6.03
C VAL A 169 1.74 -15.16 -4.76
N VAL A 170 2.62 -14.79 -3.84
CA VAL A 170 2.67 -15.43 -2.52
C VAL A 170 1.55 -14.88 -1.65
N THR A 171 0.62 -15.75 -1.25
CA THR A 171 -0.41 -15.42 -0.25
C THR A 171 0.16 -15.64 1.15
N VAL A 172 0.03 -14.62 2.01
CA VAL A 172 0.59 -14.60 3.36
C VAL A 172 -0.54 -14.51 4.37
N GLU A 173 -0.78 -15.61 5.10
CA GLU A 173 -1.83 -15.61 6.13
C GLU A 173 -1.43 -14.70 7.31
N CYS A 174 -2.31 -13.77 7.63
CA CYS A 174 -2.14 -12.75 8.65
C CYS A 174 -3.32 -12.67 9.64
N GLY A 175 -4.26 -13.61 9.59
CA GLY A 175 -5.44 -13.64 10.46
C GLY A 175 -5.15 -13.83 11.96
N ASP A 176 -3.91 -14.22 12.29
CA ASP A 176 -3.39 -14.25 13.67
C ASP A 176 -2.96 -12.86 14.19
N LEU A 177 -2.78 -11.89 13.31
CA LEU A 177 -2.29 -10.54 13.63
C LEU A 177 -3.37 -9.46 13.49
N ALA A 178 -4.31 -9.63 12.58
CA ALA A 178 -5.35 -8.65 12.27
C ALA A 178 -6.55 -9.32 11.60
N THR A 179 -7.67 -8.59 11.49
CA THR A 179 -8.80 -9.03 10.68
C THR A 179 -8.66 -8.61 9.22
N GLY A 180 -7.93 -7.54 8.97
CA GLY A 180 -7.75 -6.92 7.66
C GLY A 180 -9.06 -6.48 7.01
N ALA A 181 -10.09 -6.26 7.83
CA ALA A 181 -11.40 -5.84 7.33
C ALA A 181 -11.42 -4.36 7.01
N ASP A 182 -11.96 -4.02 5.84
CA ASP A 182 -12.26 -2.63 5.49
C ASP A 182 -13.40 -2.13 6.38
N VAL A 183 -13.22 -0.96 6.99
CA VAL A 183 -14.28 -0.31 7.78
C VAL A 183 -15.03 0.65 6.87
N ASP A 184 -16.21 0.25 6.41
CA ASP A 184 -17.03 1.00 5.46
C ASP A 184 -18.14 1.85 6.13
N GLU A 185 -18.45 1.55 7.38
CA GLU A 185 -19.47 2.26 8.17
C GLU A 185 -18.88 2.68 9.53
N PRO A 186 -19.34 3.81 10.13
CA PRO A 186 -18.85 4.30 11.42
C PRO A 186 -19.12 3.37 12.59
#